data_1fcaff7e80ebc998299fe5f70db7b318
#
_entry.id   1fcaff7e80ebc998299fe5f70db7b318
#
_cell.length_a   1.000
_cell.length_b   1.000
_cell.length_c   1.000
_cell.angle_alpha   90.00
_cell.angle_beta   90.00
_cell.angle_gamma   90.00
#
_symmetry.space_group_name_H-M   'P 1'
#
loop_
_entity.id
_entity.type
_entity.pdbx_description
1 polymer ?
#
loop_
_entity_poly.entity_id
_entity_poly.type
_entity_poly.pdbx_seq_one_letter_code
_entity_poly.pdbx_strand_id
1 'polypeptide(L)'
;MQEALHCPVGFDTDVNGSVLGEVTFGQAQGKKCVMYLTIGTGVGGGIYSNGELHHGMLHPETGHVLITKRTADTYAGRCPYHKNCLEGLAAGPAIEERWGRKAVDLADCPEVWELEADYIAQALTGYVMTVSPEMIILGGGVMHQEQLFPLIRKKLKEYINGYIVTDELADMEHYVVPASLHAVSYTHLTLPTT
;
A
#
# COMPACT_ATOMS: atom_id res chain seq x y z
N MET A 1 -6.47 3.76 -30.04
CA MET A 1 -6.93 2.52 -29.36
C MET A 1 -8.46 2.39 -29.43
N GLN A 2 -9.26 3.36 -28.98
CA GLN A 2 -10.72 3.35 -29.12
C GLN A 2 -11.21 3.11 -30.57
N GLU A 3 -10.62 3.83 -31.54
CA GLU A 3 -10.94 3.66 -32.97
C GLU A 3 -10.61 2.27 -33.50
N ALA A 4 -9.52 1.66 -33.02
CA ALA A 4 -9.09 0.33 -33.47
C ALA A 4 -9.90 -0.81 -32.84
N LEU A 5 -10.41 -0.60 -31.63
CA LEU A 5 -11.14 -1.61 -30.86
C LEU A 5 -12.68 -1.47 -30.99
N HIS A 6 -13.16 -0.34 -31.54
CA HIS A 6 -14.57 0.00 -31.66
C HIS A 6 -15.35 -0.12 -30.33
N CYS A 7 -14.68 0.16 -29.19
CA CYS A 7 -15.28 0.12 -27.87
C CYS A 7 -14.73 1.28 -27.00
N PRO A 8 -15.44 1.69 -25.93
CA PRO A 8 -14.90 2.62 -24.94
C PRO A 8 -13.62 2.07 -24.33
N VAL A 9 -12.60 2.91 -24.18
CA VAL A 9 -11.32 2.55 -23.55
C VAL A 9 -11.06 3.51 -22.42
N GLY A 10 -10.90 2.98 -21.21
CA GLY A 10 -10.38 3.68 -20.04
C GLY A 10 -8.88 3.41 -19.89
N PHE A 11 -8.15 4.36 -19.34
CA PHE A 11 -6.75 4.23 -19.00
C PHE A 11 -6.53 4.75 -17.59
N ASP A 12 -5.94 3.93 -16.74
CA ASP A 12 -5.63 4.27 -15.34
C ASP A 12 -4.40 3.49 -14.85
N THR A 13 -3.98 3.75 -13.61
CA THR A 13 -2.87 3.01 -12.98
C THR A 13 -3.31 1.61 -12.56
N ASP A 14 -2.35 0.71 -12.43
CA ASP A 14 -2.58 -0.65 -11.95
C ASP A 14 -3.09 -0.67 -10.49
N VAL A 15 -2.62 0.24 -9.65
CA VAL A 15 -3.08 0.35 -8.25
C VAL A 15 -4.50 0.91 -8.16
N ASN A 16 -4.90 1.80 -9.07
CA ASN A 16 -6.29 2.24 -9.17
C ASN A 16 -7.20 1.08 -9.64
N GLY A 17 -6.73 0.27 -10.57
CA GLY A 17 -7.41 -0.98 -10.93
C GLY A 17 -7.54 -1.94 -9.74
N SER A 18 -6.52 -2.05 -8.90
CA SER A 18 -6.53 -2.92 -7.72
C SER A 18 -7.52 -2.44 -6.68
N VAL A 19 -7.54 -1.14 -6.31
CA VAL A 19 -8.53 -0.63 -5.35
C VAL A 19 -9.95 -0.74 -5.90
N LEU A 20 -10.17 -0.49 -7.19
CA LEU A 20 -11.48 -0.66 -7.83
C LEU A 20 -11.94 -2.12 -7.78
N GLY A 21 -11.03 -3.06 -8.01
CA GLY A 21 -11.31 -4.49 -7.85
C GLY A 21 -11.78 -4.83 -6.44
N GLU A 22 -11.05 -4.38 -5.42
CA GLU A 22 -11.37 -4.66 -4.02
C GLU A 22 -12.71 -4.04 -3.56
N VAL A 23 -13.07 -2.84 -4.01
CA VAL A 23 -14.37 -2.24 -3.69
C VAL A 23 -15.52 -2.84 -4.48
N THR A 24 -15.25 -3.43 -5.65
CA THR A 24 -16.29 -4.02 -6.50
C THR A 24 -16.52 -5.50 -6.19
N PHE A 25 -15.46 -6.27 -6.01
CA PHE A 25 -15.49 -7.73 -5.91
C PHE A 25 -14.80 -8.29 -4.66
N GLY A 26 -13.99 -7.47 -3.98
CA GLY A 26 -13.17 -7.89 -2.84
C GLY A 26 -13.80 -7.54 -1.49
N GLN A 27 -12.94 -7.44 -0.50
CA GLN A 27 -13.34 -7.23 0.91
C GLN A 27 -13.73 -5.79 1.26
N ALA A 28 -13.52 -4.84 0.34
CA ALA A 28 -13.87 -3.44 0.56
C ALA A 28 -15.26 -3.07 0.02
N GLN A 29 -16.08 -4.06 -0.35
CA GLN A 29 -17.45 -3.81 -0.81
C GLN A 29 -18.24 -3.02 0.22
N GLY A 30 -18.96 -1.99 -0.26
CA GLY A 30 -19.78 -1.11 0.58
C GLY A 30 -19.02 0.01 1.30
N LYS A 31 -17.68 0.00 1.30
CA LYS A 31 -16.87 1.09 1.84
C LYS A 31 -16.88 2.30 0.89
N LYS A 32 -16.86 3.50 1.47
CA LYS A 32 -16.90 4.76 0.73
C LYS A 32 -15.52 5.39 0.50
N CYS A 33 -14.57 5.08 1.37
CA CYS A 33 -13.20 5.55 1.26
C CYS A 33 -12.22 4.43 1.55
N VAL A 34 -11.49 3.99 0.54
CA VAL A 34 -10.55 2.86 0.63
C VAL A 34 -9.22 3.25 0.01
N MET A 35 -8.15 2.85 0.65
CA MET A 35 -6.80 3.00 0.12
C MET A 35 -6.18 1.62 -0.11
N TYR A 36 -5.61 1.43 -1.28
CA TYR A 36 -4.82 0.25 -1.62
C TYR A 36 -3.36 0.67 -1.83
N LEU A 37 -2.43 -0.03 -1.18
CA LEU A 37 -1.00 0.11 -1.46
C LEU A 37 -0.44 -1.22 -1.94
N THR A 38 0.35 -1.18 -3.01
CA THR A 38 1.20 -2.29 -3.42
C THR A 38 2.64 -2.01 -2.98
N ILE A 39 3.26 -2.95 -2.28
CA ILE A 39 4.66 -2.87 -1.85
C ILE A 39 5.39 -4.06 -2.48
N GLY A 40 6.12 -3.79 -3.54
CA GLY A 40 6.79 -4.80 -4.37
C GLY A 40 8.12 -4.29 -4.89
N THR A 41 8.31 -4.29 -6.21
CA THR A 41 9.49 -3.69 -6.85
C THR A 41 9.56 -2.18 -6.62
N GLY A 42 8.41 -1.53 -6.54
CA GLY A 42 8.22 -0.16 -6.10
C GLY A 42 7.11 -0.10 -5.06
N VAL A 43 6.65 1.11 -4.74
CA VAL A 43 5.48 1.36 -3.90
C VAL A 43 4.52 2.27 -4.63
N GLY A 44 3.31 1.79 -4.87
CA GLY A 44 2.24 2.57 -5.46
C GLY A 44 0.98 2.51 -4.63
N GLY A 45 0.07 3.47 -4.82
CA GLY A 45 -1.21 3.44 -4.13
C GLY A 45 -2.34 4.03 -4.94
N GLY A 46 -3.50 3.39 -4.82
CA GLY A 46 -4.77 3.83 -5.36
C GLY A 46 -5.72 4.23 -4.24
N ILE A 47 -6.49 5.26 -4.47
CA ILE A 47 -7.48 5.78 -3.52
C ILE A 47 -8.85 5.79 -4.20
N TYR A 48 -9.81 5.13 -3.56
CA TYR A 48 -11.22 5.21 -3.92
C TYR A 48 -11.95 6.03 -2.87
N SER A 49 -12.69 7.04 -3.30
CA SER A 49 -13.42 7.92 -2.39
C SER A 49 -14.75 8.34 -2.98
N ASN A 50 -15.83 8.13 -2.23
CA ASN A 50 -17.19 8.55 -2.58
C ASN A 50 -17.69 8.07 -3.96
N GLY A 51 -17.33 6.86 -4.35
CA GLY A 51 -17.79 6.27 -5.62
C GLY A 51 -16.82 6.42 -6.79
N GLU A 52 -15.70 7.13 -6.60
CA GLU A 52 -14.77 7.46 -7.67
C GLU A 52 -13.32 7.16 -7.27
N LEU A 53 -12.50 6.84 -8.27
CA LEU A 53 -11.05 6.80 -8.12
C LEU A 53 -10.52 8.22 -7.99
N HIS A 54 -9.61 8.43 -7.03
CA HIS A 54 -9.05 9.74 -6.80
C HIS A 54 -8.00 10.10 -7.83
N HIS A 55 -8.28 11.16 -8.59
CA HIS A 55 -7.33 11.82 -9.47
C HIS A 55 -7.25 13.29 -9.07
N GLY A 56 -6.05 13.83 -8.99
CA GLY A 56 -5.81 15.24 -8.74
C GLY A 56 -5.13 15.87 -9.95
N MET A 57 -4.05 16.59 -9.72
CA MET A 57 -3.16 17.09 -10.77
C MET A 57 -2.62 15.92 -11.62
N LEU A 58 -2.30 14.82 -10.95
CA LEU A 58 -1.96 13.51 -11.49
C LEU A 58 -2.63 12.46 -10.57
N HIS A 59 -2.36 11.17 -10.80
CA HIS A 59 -2.66 10.14 -9.81
C HIS A 59 -1.76 10.30 -8.58
N PRO A 60 -2.22 9.92 -7.37
CA PRO A 60 -1.43 10.02 -6.15
C PRO A 60 -0.15 9.18 -6.21
N GLU A 61 0.99 9.80 -5.94
CA GLU A 61 2.30 9.16 -5.84
C GLU A 61 2.62 8.82 -4.38
N THR A 62 1.76 8.01 -3.78
CA THR A 62 1.80 7.70 -2.34
C THR A 62 3.08 7.00 -1.91
N GLY A 63 3.73 6.22 -2.77
CA GLY A 63 5.02 5.61 -2.49
C GLY A 63 6.15 6.61 -2.24
N HIS A 64 5.98 7.86 -2.65
CA HIS A 64 7.02 8.89 -2.53
C HIS A 64 6.82 9.86 -1.37
N VAL A 65 5.91 9.58 -0.43
CA VAL A 65 5.84 10.34 0.82
C VAL A 65 7.13 10.17 1.62
N LEU A 66 7.63 11.28 2.15
CA LEU A 66 8.84 11.25 2.97
C LEU A 66 8.51 10.66 4.34
N ILE A 67 9.38 9.79 4.80
CA ILE A 67 9.29 9.17 6.14
C ILE A 67 10.54 9.45 6.93
N THR A 68 10.46 9.33 8.25
CA THR A 68 11.61 9.55 9.13
C THR A 68 12.44 8.28 9.22
N LYS A 69 13.64 8.32 8.64
CA LYS A 69 14.57 7.19 8.72
C LYS A 69 15.05 7.01 10.16
N ARG A 70 15.07 5.77 10.66
CA ARG A 70 15.59 5.45 11.99
C ARG A 70 17.09 5.73 12.07
N THR A 71 17.54 6.28 13.18
CA THR A 71 18.95 6.67 13.37
C THR A 71 19.91 5.50 13.23
N ALA A 72 19.48 4.30 13.63
CA ALA A 72 20.28 3.09 13.50
C ALA A 72 20.34 2.53 12.07
N ASP A 73 19.43 2.96 11.16
CA ASP A 73 19.43 2.55 9.77
C ASP A 73 20.44 3.38 8.97
N THR A 74 21.55 2.78 8.60
CA THR A 74 22.60 3.42 7.82
C THR A 74 22.36 3.39 6.31
N TYR A 75 21.33 2.67 5.86
CA TYR A 75 21.00 2.57 4.43
C TYR A 75 20.59 3.94 3.85
N ALA A 76 21.19 4.30 2.71
CA ALA A 76 20.99 5.63 2.14
C ALA A 76 19.59 5.87 1.55
N GLY A 77 18.88 4.78 1.21
CA GLY A 77 17.65 4.84 0.45
C GLY A 77 17.89 4.73 -1.05
N ARG A 78 17.00 4.01 -1.74
CA ARG A 78 17.12 3.68 -3.15
C ARG A 78 16.57 4.76 -4.09
N CYS A 79 15.49 5.43 -3.70
CA CYS A 79 14.82 6.39 -4.58
C CYS A 79 15.80 7.46 -5.08
N PRO A 80 15.96 7.65 -6.40
CA PRO A 80 16.92 8.60 -6.95
C PRO A 80 16.60 10.06 -6.61
N TYR A 81 15.31 10.35 -6.35
CA TYR A 81 14.83 11.70 -6.05
C TYR A 81 14.82 12.03 -4.56
N HIS A 82 14.23 11.16 -3.74
CA HIS A 82 13.90 11.46 -2.34
C HIS A 82 14.76 10.71 -1.32
N LYS A 83 15.44 9.63 -1.73
CA LYS A 83 16.18 8.72 -0.84
C LYS A 83 15.29 8.09 0.24
N ASN A 84 14.79 8.88 1.19
CA ASN A 84 14.01 8.48 2.37
C ASN A 84 12.49 8.58 2.18
N CYS A 85 11.97 8.48 0.96
CA CYS A 85 10.53 8.21 0.78
C CYS A 85 10.21 6.75 1.10
N LEU A 86 8.91 6.44 1.23
CA LEU A 86 8.47 5.07 1.53
C LEU A 86 9.04 4.05 0.55
N GLU A 87 8.93 4.29 -0.76
CA GLU A 87 9.51 3.41 -1.78
C GLU A 87 11.03 3.26 -1.61
N GLY A 88 11.72 4.38 -1.37
CA GLY A 88 13.17 4.39 -1.22
C GLY A 88 13.68 3.55 -0.07
N LEU A 89 12.87 3.32 0.94
CA LEU A 89 13.24 2.58 2.16
C LEU A 89 12.56 1.22 2.29
N ALA A 90 11.33 1.05 1.76
CA ALA A 90 10.48 -0.10 2.03
C ALA A 90 10.15 -0.98 0.81
N ALA A 91 10.55 -0.62 -0.40
CA ALA A 91 10.37 -1.49 -1.56
C ALA A 91 11.27 -2.73 -1.48
N GLY A 92 10.86 -3.83 -2.11
CA GLY A 92 11.61 -5.09 -2.13
C GLY A 92 13.09 -4.93 -2.47
N PRO A 93 13.47 -4.18 -3.54
CA PRO A 93 14.87 -3.90 -3.83
C PRO A 93 15.59 -3.08 -2.76
N ALA A 94 14.89 -2.21 -2.00
CA ALA A 94 15.49 -1.48 -0.88
C ALA A 94 15.83 -2.43 0.29
N ILE A 95 14.95 -3.41 0.55
CA ILE A 95 15.21 -4.48 1.52
C ILE A 95 16.43 -5.29 1.08
N GLU A 96 16.48 -5.71 -0.18
CA GLU A 96 17.59 -6.51 -0.72
C GLU A 96 18.92 -5.73 -0.62
N GLU A 97 18.96 -4.47 -1.01
CA GLU A 97 20.17 -3.65 -0.92
C GLU A 97 20.62 -3.38 0.52
N ARG A 98 19.67 -3.15 1.44
CA ARG A 98 19.97 -2.92 2.87
C ARG A 98 20.54 -4.15 3.55
N TRP A 99 19.98 -5.32 3.29
CA TRP A 99 20.28 -6.56 4.02
C TRP A 99 21.16 -7.54 3.24
N GLY A 100 21.46 -7.25 1.96
CA GLY A 100 22.26 -8.11 1.07
C GLY A 100 21.59 -9.44 0.70
N ARG A 101 20.28 -9.58 0.97
CA ARG A 101 19.47 -10.78 0.75
C ARG A 101 18.06 -10.39 0.32
N LYS A 102 17.42 -11.24 -0.48
CA LYS A 102 16.02 -11.02 -0.88
C LYS A 102 15.06 -11.15 0.29
N ALA A 103 13.95 -10.43 0.25
CA ALA A 103 12.91 -10.47 1.28
C ALA A 103 12.45 -11.89 1.62
N VAL A 104 12.32 -12.77 0.62
CA VAL A 104 11.93 -14.18 0.80
C VAL A 104 12.93 -14.96 1.65
N ASP A 105 14.22 -14.63 1.61
CA ASP A 105 15.29 -15.29 2.35
C ASP A 105 15.48 -14.71 3.77
N LEU A 106 14.68 -13.71 4.13
CA LEU A 106 14.76 -12.98 5.39
C LEU A 106 13.55 -13.27 6.30
N ALA A 107 12.71 -14.25 5.96
CA ALA A 107 11.48 -14.54 6.70
C ALA A 107 11.70 -14.71 8.22
N ASP A 108 12.80 -15.33 8.63
CA ASP A 108 13.16 -15.61 10.02
C ASP A 108 14.03 -14.51 10.66
N CYS A 109 14.09 -13.30 10.10
CA CYS A 109 14.88 -12.17 10.60
C CYS A 109 13.96 -11.09 11.18
N PRO A 110 13.58 -11.13 12.46
CA PRO A 110 12.61 -10.21 13.05
C PRO A 110 13.00 -8.74 12.93
N GLU A 111 14.29 -8.43 13.04
CA GLU A 111 14.82 -7.07 12.95
C GLU A 111 14.53 -6.41 11.60
N VAL A 112 14.49 -7.20 10.52
CA VAL A 112 14.13 -6.74 9.18
C VAL A 112 12.68 -6.26 9.16
N TRP A 113 11.78 -7.11 9.66
CA TRP A 113 10.34 -6.88 9.60
C TRP A 113 9.86 -5.85 10.61
N GLU A 114 10.55 -5.74 11.75
CA GLU A 114 10.31 -4.64 12.70
C GLU A 114 10.63 -3.27 12.09
N LEU A 115 11.75 -3.16 11.35
CA LEU A 115 12.13 -1.93 10.67
C LEU A 115 11.18 -1.62 9.50
N GLU A 116 10.85 -2.62 8.70
CA GLU A 116 9.96 -2.50 7.56
C GLU A 116 8.56 -2.07 7.98
N ALA A 117 8.00 -2.72 8.99
CA ALA A 117 6.72 -2.37 9.56
C ALA A 117 6.69 -0.94 10.12
N ASP A 118 7.82 -0.49 10.68
CA ASP A 118 7.94 0.87 11.19
C ASP A 118 7.82 1.91 10.05
N TYR A 119 8.52 1.71 8.95
CA TYR A 119 8.48 2.63 7.82
C TYR A 119 7.11 2.64 7.14
N ILE A 120 6.51 1.47 6.96
CA ILE A 120 5.14 1.37 6.43
C ILE A 120 4.16 2.08 7.36
N ALA A 121 4.21 1.83 8.66
CA ALA A 121 3.29 2.43 9.62
C ALA A 121 3.40 3.96 9.69
N GLN A 122 4.60 4.53 9.54
CA GLN A 122 4.77 5.99 9.44
C GLN A 122 4.00 6.56 8.24
N ALA A 123 4.13 5.94 7.06
CA ALA A 123 3.41 6.37 5.87
C ALA A 123 1.88 6.22 6.06
N LEU A 124 1.44 5.07 6.56
CA LEU A 124 0.02 4.83 6.84
C LEU A 124 -0.56 5.86 7.81
N THR A 125 0.21 6.27 8.81
CA THR A 125 -0.21 7.35 9.73
C THR A 125 -0.49 8.64 8.97
N GLY A 126 0.38 9.02 8.04
CA GLY A 126 0.17 10.18 7.18
C GLY A 126 -1.10 10.07 6.34
N TYR A 127 -1.39 8.87 5.79
CA TYR A 127 -2.59 8.65 4.99
C TYR A 127 -3.87 8.66 5.85
N VAL A 128 -3.83 8.09 7.05
CA VAL A 128 -4.94 8.18 8.00
C VAL A 128 -5.27 9.64 8.29
N MET A 129 -4.25 10.47 8.52
CA MET A 129 -4.44 11.89 8.86
C MET A 129 -4.89 12.75 7.67
N THR A 130 -4.67 12.34 6.43
CA THR A 130 -4.94 13.15 5.23
C THR A 130 -6.11 12.64 4.39
N VAL A 131 -6.21 11.33 4.22
CA VAL A 131 -7.24 10.67 3.39
C VAL A 131 -8.40 10.16 4.24
N SER A 132 -8.10 9.80 5.50
CA SER A 132 -9.07 9.23 6.45
C SER A 132 -9.84 8.03 5.88
N PRO A 133 -9.15 7.00 5.37
CA PRO A 133 -9.81 5.85 4.76
C PRO A 133 -10.55 4.99 5.82
N GLU A 134 -11.64 4.36 5.41
CA GLU A 134 -12.38 3.36 6.22
C GLU A 134 -11.67 2.00 6.23
N MET A 135 -10.76 1.77 5.28
CA MET A 135 -9.96 0.55 5.16
C MET A 135 -8.68 0.82 4.37
N ILE A 136 -7.59 0.21 4.79
CA ILE A 136 -6.31 0.20 4.06
C ILE A 136 -5.98 -1.24 3.67
N ILE A 137 -5.78 -1.46 2.39
CA ILE A 137 -5.44 -2.78 1.82
C ILE A 137 -3.98 -2.76 1.40
N LEU A 138 -3.22 -3.73 1.86
CA LEU A 138 -1.81 -3.87 1.53
C LEU A 138 -1.58 -5.12 0.67
N GLY A 139 -0.98 -4.91 -0.50
CA GLY A 139 -0.62 -5.97 -1.44
C GLY A 139 0.82 -5.83 -1.93
N GLY A 140 1.16 -6.64 -2.92
CA GLY A 140 2.51 -6.69 -3.50
C GLY A 140 3.42 -7.73 -2.83
N GLY A 141 4.57 -7.99 -3.48
CA GLY A 141 5.44 -9.11 -3.11
C GLY A 141 6.03 -9.05 -1.71
N VAL A 142 6.27 -7.84 -1.17
CA VAL A 142 6.78 -7.67 0.20
C VAL A 142 5.72 -8.10 1.22
N MET A 143 4.44 -7.87 0.92
CA MET A 143 3.33 -8.19 1.81
C MET A 143 2.99 -9.69 1.89
N HIS A 144 3.68 -10.56 1.12
CA HIS A 144 3.64 -12.01 1.35
C HIS A 144 4.31 -12.42 2.66
N GLN A 145 5.03 -11.51 3.29
CA GLN A 145 5.57 -11.67 4.64
C GLN A 145 4.46 -11.35 5.65
N GLU A 146 3.62 -12.35 5.95
CA GLU A 146 2.39 -12.18 6.75
C GLU A 146 2.65 -11.60 8.16
N GLN A 147 3.85 -11.84 8.72
CA GLN A 147 4.27 -11.25 10.00
C GLN A 147 4.32 -9.72 10.00
N LEU A 148 4.35 -9.08 8.84
CA LEU A 148 4.28 -7.62 8.74
C LEU A 148 2.95 -7.06 9.24
N PHE A 149 1.82 -7.73 8.98
CA PHE A 149 0.51 -7.20 9.33
C PHE A 149 0.35 -6.89 10.82
N PRO A 150 0.58 -7.83 11.75
CA PRO A 150 0.48 -7.52 13.17
C PRO A 150 1.47 -6.44 13.62
N LEU A 151 2.68 -6.40 13.05
CA LEU A 151 3.69 -5.39 13.37
C LEU A 151 3.26 -3.99 12.88
N ILE A 152 2.77 -3.88 11.65
CA ILE A 152 2.25 -2.63 11.07
C ILE A 152 1.07 -2.11 11.90
N ARG A 153 0.09 -2.97 12.20
CA ARG A 153 -1.10 -2.62 12.99
C ARG A 153 -0.73 -2.07 14.36
N LYS A 154 0.21 -2.75 15.04
CA LYS A 154 0.72 -2.31 16.34
C LYS A 154 1.36 -0.93 16.25
N LYS A 155 2.29 -0.74 15.32
CA LYS A 155 3.01 0.53 15.15
C LYS A 155 2.10 1.66 14.69
N LEU A 156 1.15 1.40 13.80
CA LEU A 156 0.15 2.37 13.36
C LEU A 156 -0.69 2.86 14.55
N LYS A 157 -1.15 1.96 15.41
CA LYS A 157 -1.87 2.30 16.64
C LYS A 157 -1.01 3.15 17.58
N GLU A 158 0.26 2.83 17.74
CA GLU A 158 1.22 3.60 18.53
C GLU A 158 1.40 5.02 17.97
N TYR A 159 1.52 5.17 16.64
CA TYR A 159 1.68 6.47 15.99
C TYR A 159 0.43 7.34 16.02
N ILE A 160 -0.75 6.76 15.84
CA ILE A 160 -2.03 7.49 16.01
C ILE A 160 -2.20 7.94 17.46
N ASN A 161 -1.71 7.18 18.42
CA ASN A 161 -1.62 7.52 19.84
C ASN A 161 -2.93 8.07 20.42
N GLY A 162 -4.08 7.53 19.98
CA GLY A 162 -5.40 7.94 20.45
C GLY A 162 -5.87 9.33 19.96
N TYR A 163 -5.17 9.95 19.02
CA TYR A 163 -5.60 11.25 18.46
C TYR A 163 -6.90 11.13 17.67
N ILE A 164 -7.08 10.05 16.93
CA ILE A 164 -8.32 9.70 16.24
C ILE A 164 -8.90 8.45 16.90
N VAL A 165 -10.18 8.49 17.24
CA VAL A 165 -10.89 7.36 17.84
C VAL A 165 -12.14 7.10 17.00
N THR A 166 -12.17 5.98 16.29
CA THR A 166 -13.30 5.50 15.48
C THR A 166 -13.43 3.99 15.63
N ASP A 167 -14.55 3.45 15.23
CA ASP A 167 -14.79 1.99 15.27
C ASP A 167 -13.79 1.24 14.35
N GLU A 168 -13.44 1.82 13.20
CA GLU A 168 -12.48 1.23 12.27
C GLU A 168 -11.08 1.12 12.91
N LEU A 169 -10.61 2.18 13.57
CA LEU A 169 -9.30 2.19 14.24
C LEU A 169 -9.28 1.38 15.54
N ALA A 170 -10.43 1.09 16.11
CA ALA A 170 -10.54 0.17 17.25
C ALA A 170 -10.28 -1.27 16.81
N ASP A 171 -10.67 -1.63 15.58
CA ASP A 171 -10.48 -2.95 14.98
C ASP A 171 -9.40 -2.93 13.89
N MET A 172 -8.13 -2.88 14.31
CA MET A 172 -6.98 -2.83 13.41
C MET A 172 -6.88 -4.06 12.49
N GLU A 173 -7.44 -5.19 12.87
CA GLU A 173 -7.38 -6.42 12.06
C GLU A 173 -8.24 -6.30 10.80
N HIS A 174 -9.36 -5.60 10.87
CA HIS A 174 -10.22 -5.30 9.74
C HIS A 174 -9.94 -3.93 9.10
N TYR A 175 -9.11 -3.10 9.74
CA TYR A 175 -8.72 -1.80 9.21
C TYR A 175 -7.53 -1.87 8.24
N VAL A 176 -6.45 -2.56 8.62
CA VAL A 176 -5.29 -2.82 7.76
C VAL A 176 -5.28 -4.29 7.38
N VAL A 177 -5.59 -4.58 6.13
CA VAL A 177 -5.87 -5.94 5.66
C VAL A 177 -4.99 -6.33 4.46
N PRO A 178 -4.71 -7.62 4.25
CA PRO A 178 -4.09 -8.08 3.01
C PRO A 178 -5.04 -7.93 1.82
N ALA A 179 -4.52 -7.82 0.61
CA ALA A 179 -5.30 -7.87 -0.60
C ALA A 179 -6.05 -9.21 -0.71
N SER A 180 -7.37 -9.15 -0.98
CA SER A 180 -8.22 -10.35 -1.00
C SER A 180 -8.25 -11.04 -2.36
N LEU A 181 -8.06 -10.27 -3.44
CA LEU A 181 -8.21 -10.78 -4.80
C LEU A 181 -6.97 -11.46 -5.36
N HIS A 182 -5.87 -11.55 -4.59
CA HIS A 182 -4.57 -12.11 -5.01
C HIS A 182 -4.13 -11.63 -6.41
N ALA A 183 -4.54 -10.45 -6.79
CA ALA A 183 -4.52 -9.98 -8.15
C ALA A 183 -3.18 -9.39 -8.51
N VAL A 184 -2.63 -9.89 -9.58
CA VAL A 184 -1.91 -9.02 -10.50
C VAL A 184 -2.96 -8.12 -11.14
N SER A 185 -2.82 -6.80 -11.03
CA SER A 185 -3.81 -5.77 -11.38
C SER A 185 -4.48 -5.88 -12.76
N TYR A 186 -3.93 -6.65 -13.68
CA TYR A 186 -4.47 -6.86 -15.02
C TYR A 186 -5.26 -8.17 -15.21
N THR A 187 -5.29 -9.08 -14.23
CA THR A 187 -5.99 -10.38 -14.40
C THR A 187 -7.49 -10.32 -14.09
N HIS A 188 -7.95 -9.27 -13.40
CA HIS A 188 -9.36 -9.13 -13.00
C HIS A 188 -10.14 -8.08 -13.80
N LEU A 189 -9.45 -7.32 -14.67
CA LEU A 189 -10.11 -6.35 -15.56
C LEU A 189 -10.58 -6.95 -16.90
N THR A 190 -10.38 -8.22 -17.14
CA THR A 190 -11.14 -8.93 -18.17
C THR A 190 -12.52 -9.21 -17.62
N LEU A 191 -13.42 -8.24 -17.79
CA LEU A 191 -14.85 -8.46 -17.60
C LEU A 191 -15.27 -9.67 -18.41
N PRO A 192 -16.10 -10.57 -17.86
CA PRO A 192 -16.71 -11.61 -18.66
C PRO A 192 -17.50 -10.90 -19.76
N THR A 193 -17.08 -11.07 -20.99
CA THR A 193 -17.86 -10.72 -22.15
C THR A 193 -19.06 -11.66 -22.16
N THR A 194 -20.19 -11.18 -21.69
CA THR A 194 -21.51 -11.81 -21.94
C THR A 194 -21.92 -11.54 -23.36
#